data_7bc1eed7116b05408f54d7427af2a4fc
#
_entry.id   7bc1eed7116b05408f54d7427af2a4fc
#
_cell.length_a   1.000
_cell.length_b   1.000
_cell.length_c   1.000
_cell.angle_alpha   90.00
_cell.angle_beta   90.00
_cell.angle_gamma   90.00
#
_symmetry.space_group_name_H-M   'P 1'
#
loop_
_entity.id
_entity.type
_entity.pdbx_description
1 polymer ?
#
loop_
_entity_poly.entity_id
_entity_poly.type
_entity_poly.pdbx_seq_one_letter_code
_entity_poly.pdbx_strand_id
1 'polypeptide(L)'
;MSETIKVSTIPLTLIEAEGFVNTSDFLADNLQIQRYYKIYKEGASFDMENTEGKYIPTELHYKIAATLINKQARFLFAEPPDIVIEPGGNIGTLTEHDQEAIQSINNLVRAILDENNFEEILIKAAKDCFIGKRVAGIVNFNEETGVTMSFIPSTQFIYQTDFCNFNQIMTFVYFKTIFYSHLTEETEIYKKKYTLEEGGVFVEEAIYTGSGQLKETILEKQLTALSVIPVAIFLNDGLTGDRDGESEIELLEDFESLYSKLSNADTDSGRFNMNPIRYTVNMNENSTKNLPNRPGAYWDLSEDQGQDRGHAMIGTLENSMNYSDALKTTLDRIKTSAYEQVDMPNVSIETMRGTITSGKSLKAIYWSLIVRCKEKMKVWAPQIRRLMEVIIDGSYVYPNCITRYAPEPLTPIEYEVKVVQNHPLPEDEIDEMQVDLQNVEAKTMSKKAYMQKWRGLTDEQVNEELEQIALERQIIEDFAFNRLPEVIVEDE
;
A
#
# COMPACT_ATOMS: atom_id res chain seq x y z
N MET A 1 0.99 -27.63 9.03
CA MET A 1 2.41 -27.28 9.24
C MET A 1 2.57 -25.87 8.72
N SER A 2 2.65 -24.89 9.60
CA SER A 2 2.94 -23.53 9.19
C SER A 2 4.41 -23.48 8.78
N GLU A 3 4.66 -23.18 7.51
CA GLU A 3 5.99 -22.78 7.10
C GLU A 3 6.34 -21.52 7.89
N THR A 4 7.13 -21.69 8.91
CA THR A 4 7.76 -20.59 9.63
C THR A 4 8.61 -19.87 8.60
N ILE A 5 8.17 -18.72 8.12
CA ILE A 5 8.98 -17.87 7.27
C ILE A 5 10.19 -17.51 8.12
N LYS A 6 11.31 -18.17 7.84
CA LYS A 6 12.60 -17.82 8.45
C LYS A 6 12.88 -16.39 8.00
N VAL A 7 12.56 -15.42 8.84
CA VAL A 7 12.99 -14.03 8.63
C VAL A 7 14.49 -14.08 8.72
N SER A 8 15.16 -13.77 7.61
CA SER A 8 16.61 -13.76 7.51
C SER A 8 17.16 -12.74 8.50
N THR A 9 17.77 -13.23 9.56
CA THR A 9 18.55 -12.38 10.46
C THR A 9 19.90 -12.09 9.83
N ILE A 10 20.12 -10.84 9.48
CA ILE A 10 21.45 -10.39 9.02
C ILE A 10 22.41 -10.57 10.19
N PRO A 11 23.59 -11.24 10.01
CA PRO A 11 24.60 -11.36 11.05
C PRO A 11 25.04 -9.98 11.55
N LEU A 12 25.04 -9.80 12.87
CA LEU A 12 25.44 -8.53 13.48
C LEU A 12 26.88 -8.12 13.12
N THR A 13 27.75 -9.10 12.89
CA THR A 13 29.14 -8.86 12.44
C THR A 13 29.22 -8.09 11.12
N LEU A 14 28.25 -8.27 10.22
CA LEU A 14 28.18 -7.52 8.96
C LEU A 14 27.72 -6.07 9.19
N ILE A 15 26.89 -5.83 10.18
CA ILE A 15 26.43 -4.49 10.57
C ILE A 15 27.54 -3.74 11.30
N GLU A 16 28.24 -4.42 12.23
CA GLU A 16 29.39 -3.87 12.94
C GLU A 16 30.51 -3.45 12.00
N ALA A 17 30.75 -4.23 10.93
CA ALA A 17 31.79 -3.94 9.93
C ALA A 17 31.53 -2.62 9.17
N GLU A 18 30.27 -2.13 9.11
CA GLU A 18 29.96 -0.86 8.44
C GLU A 18 30.34 0.37 9.28
N GLY A 19 30.34 0.26 10.62
CA GLY A 19 30.87 1.25 11.54
C GLY A 19 30.05 2.54 11.72
N PHE A 20 28.93 2.73 10.99
CA PHE A 20 28.07 3.93 11.09
C PHE A 20 26.73 3.66 11.76
N VAL A 21 26.42 2.42 12.11
CA VAL A 21 25.17 2.01 12.78
C VAL A 21 25.51 1.41 14.15
N ASN A 22 24.77 1.85 15.19
CA ASN A 22 24.83 1.22 16.48
C ASN A 22 24.13 -0.15 16.40
N THR A 23 24.91 -1.21 16.63
CA THR A 23 24.43 -2.60 16.49
C THR A 23 23.28 -2.92 17.44
N SER A 24 23.27 -2.36 18.65
CA SER A 24 22.19 -2.59 19.63
C SER A 24 20.89 -1.97 19.18
N ASP A 25 20.94 -0.73 18.67
CA ASP A 25 19.76 0.01 18.19
C ASP A 25 19.22 -0.65 16.92
N PHE A 26 20.09 -1.05 16.01
CA PHE A 26 19.70 -1.79 14.80
C PHE A 26 19.00 -3.11 15.15
N LEU A 27 19.53 -3.87 16.11
CA LEU A 27 18.93 -5.13 16.53
C LEU A 27 17.53 -4.90 17.13
N ALA A 28 17.40 -3.91 18.00
CA ALA A 28 16.12 -3.56 18.63
C ALA A 28 15.07 -3.14 17.59
N ASP A 29 15.43 -2.24 16.68
CA ASP A 29 14.55 -1.78 15.60
C ASP A 29 14.17 -2.93 14.64
N ASN A 30 15.13 -3.76 14.24
CA ASN A 30 14.87 -4.89 13.36
C ASN A 30 13.96 -5.94 13.99
N LEU A 31 14.14 -6.27 15.28
CA LEU A 31 13.25 -7.17 16.01
C LEU A 31 11.82 -6.60 16.11
N GLN A 32 11.70 -5.30 16.33
CA GLN A 32 10.40 -4.62 16.36
C GLN A 32 9.71 -4.67 15.00
N ILE A 33 10.42 -4.39 13.93
CA ILE A 33 9.89 -4.46 12.56
C ILE A 33 9.49 -5.90 12.21
N GLN A 34 10.29 -6.90 12.57
CA GLN A 34 9.94 -8.32 12.38
C GLN A 34 8.64 -8.68 13.11
N ARG A 35 8.45 -8.16 14.33
CA ARG A 35 7.20 -8.31 15.08
C ARG A 35 6.01 -7.69 14.34
N TYR A 36 6.17 -6.51 13.74
CA TYR A 36 5.11 -5.89 12.93
C TYR A 36 4.73 -6.74 11.70
N TYR A 37 5.72 -7.29 10.99
CA TYR A 37 5.43 -8.22 9.89
C TYR A 37 4.71 -9.49 10.37
N LYS A 38 5.04 -9.98 11.55
CA LYS A 38 4.34 -11.12 12.17
C LYS A 38 2.88 -10.77 12.46
N ILE A 39 2.61 -9.63 13.08
CA ILE A 39 1.25 -9.15 13.35
C ILE A 39 0.46 -9.01 12.05
N TYR A 40 1.03 -8.41 11.03
CA TYR A 40 0.38 -8.30 9.71
C TYR A 40 0.00 -9.66 9.11
N LYS A 41 0.85 -10.68 9.25
CA LYS A 41 0.64 -12.02 8.68
C LYS A 41 -0.26 -12.89 9.53
N GLU A 42 -0.08 -12.88 10.81
CA GLU A 42 -0.69 -13.83 11.76
C GLU A 42 -1.82 -13.18 12.59
N GLY A 43 -1.80 -11.88 12.78
CA GLY A 43 -2.65 -11.11 13.67
C GLY A 43 -1.94 -10.79 14.99
N ALA A 44 -2.47 -9.79 15.72
CA ALA A 44 -1.96 -9.40 17.02
C ALA A 44 -2.16 -10.51 18.05
N SER A 45 -1.16 -10.71 18.91
CA SER A 45 -1.27 -11.64 20.03
C SER A 45 -2.17 -11.06 21.14
N PHE A 46 -2.87 -11.93 21.83
CA PHE A 46 -3.67 -11.58 23.01
C PHE A 46 -3.52 -12.66 24.08
N ASP A 47 -3.61 -12.24 25.34
CA ASP A 47 -3.54 -13.19 26.45
C ASP A 47 -4.85 -13.95 26.56
N MET A 48 -4.76 -15.28 26.52
CA MET A 48 -5.86 -16.15 26.84
C MET A 48 -5.83 -16.49 28.35
N GLU A 49 -7.01 -16.52 28.97
CA GLU A 49 -7.10 -16.98 30.34
C GLU A 49 -6.63 -18.43 30.42
N ASN A 50 -5.67 -18.67 31.31
CA ASN A 50 -5.10 -20.00 31.52
C ASN A 50 -6.16 -20.89 32.21
N THR A 51 -6.85 -21.69 31.40
CA THR A 51 -7.81 -22.64 31.93
C THR A 51 -7.05 -23.90 32.33
N GLU A 52 -6.77 -24.03 33.63
CA GLU A 52 -6.33 -25.32 34.22
C GLU A 52 -7.43 -26.35 33.99
N GLY A 53 -7.37 -27.06 32.89
CA GLY A 53 -8.37 -28.06 32.61
C GLY A 53 -8.41 -28.57 31.17
N LYS A 54 -9.39 -29.42 30.89
CA LYS A 54 -9.60 -30.07 29.58
C LYS A 54 -10.23 -29.16 28.51
N TYR A 55 -10.44 -27.89 28.80
CA TYR A 55 -11.04 -26.93 27.89
C TYR A 55 -9.97 -26.24 27.06
N ILE A 56 -10.16 -26.27 25.73
CA ILE A 56 -9.31 -25.54 24.79
C ILE A 56 -10.09 -24.30 24.35
N PRO A 57 -9.65 -23.07 24.74
CA PRO A 57 -10.27 -21.83 24.32
C PRO A 57 -10.23 -21.65 22.80
N THR A 58 -11.15 -20.88 22.28
CA THR A 58 -11.13 -20.48 20.87
C THR A 58 -9.98 -19.49 20.65
N GLU A 59 -9.18 -19.70 19.59
CA GLU A 59 -8.04 -18.86 19.23
C GLU A 59 -8.17 -18.43 17.76
N LEU A 60 -8.91 -17.34 17.53
CA LEU A 60 -9.06 -16.71 16.24
C LEU A 60 -8.39 -15.35 16.26
N HIS A 61 -7.50 -15.10 15.33
CA HIS A 61 -6.86 -13.82 15.15
C HIS A 61 -7.58 -13.00 14.06
N TYR A 62 -8.14 -11.87 14.45
CA TYR A 62 -8.80 -10.94 13.55
C TYR A 62 -7.78 -9.93 12.99
N LYS A 63 -7.47 -10.03 11.70
CA LYS A 63 -6.40 -9.24 11.05
C LYS A 63 -6.93 -7.86 10.62
N ILE A 64 -7.30 -7.02 11.58
CA ILE A 64 -7.82 -5.67 11.33
C ILE A 64 -6.73 -4.79 10.74
N ALA A 65 -5.54 -4.79 11.32
CA ALA A 65 -4.39 -4.01 10.87
C ALA A 65 -4.02 -4.36 9.41
N ALA A 66 -3.90 -5.65 9.10
CA ALA A 66 -3.62 -6.08 7.74
C ALA A 66 -4.70 -5.63 6.73
N THR A 67 -5.96 -5.66 7.15
CA THR A 67 -7.08 -5.20 6.30
C THR A 67 -6.98 -3.70 6.03
N LEU A 68 -6.69 -2.89 7.05
CA LEU A 68 -6.61 -1.43 6.93
C LEU A 68 -5.38 -1.01 6.12
N ILE A 69 -4.21 -1.61 6.37
CA ILE A 69 -2.98 -1.37 5.59
C ILE A 69 -3.20 -1.70 4.12
N ASN A 70 -3.83 -2.85 3.81
CA ASN A 70 -4.11 -3.22 2.42
C ASN A 70 -5.07 -2.23 1.73
N LYS A 71 -6.11 -1.78 2.44
CA LYS A 71 -7.04 -0.77 1.91
C LYS A 71 -6.34 0.57 1.66
N GLN A 72 -5.52 1.02 2.61
CA GLN A 72 -4.80 2.29 2.52
C GLN A 72 -3.77 2.28 1.37
N ALA A 73 -2.96 1.21 1.24
CA ALA A 73 -2.00 1.07 0.15
C ALA A 73 -2.68 1.03 -1.23
N ARG A 74 -3.83 0.33 -1.33
CA ARG A 74 -4.63 0.31 -2.55
C ARG A 74 -5.24 1.68 -2.86
N PHE A 75 -5.76 2.38 -1.87
CA PHE A 75 -6.34 3.70 -2.09
C PHE A 75 -5.28 4.72 -2.51
N LEU A 76 -4.05 4.58 -2.00
CA LEU A 76 -2.94 5.48 -2.35
C LEU A 76 -2.44 5.27 -3.79
N PHE A 77 -2.39 4.02 -4.27
CA PHE A 77 -1.71 3.64 -5.52
C PHE A 77 -2.52 2.69 -6.43
N ALA A 78 -3.84 2.54 -6.23
CA ALA A 78 -4.68 1.80 -7.20
C ALA A 78 -4.72 2.49 -8.56
N GLU A 79 -4.70 3.83 -8.53
CA GLU A 79 -4.37 4.65 -9.67
C GLU A 79 -2.96 5.17 -9.45
N PRO A 80 -1.99 4.77 -10.29
CA PRO A 80 -0.62 5.20 -10.15
C PRO A 80 -0.52 6.72 -10.34
N PRO A 81 0.47 7.37 -9.69
CA PRO A 81 0.68 8.79 -9.92
C PRO A 81 1.14 9.04 -11.36
N ASP A 82 0.61 10.08 -11.98
CA ASP A 82 1.10 10.52 -13.28
C ASP A 82 2.49 11.11 -13.15
N ILE A 83 3.43 10.57 -13.91
CA ILE A 83 4.81 11.04 -13.99
C ILE A 83 4.96 11.77 -15.32
N VAL A 84 5.13 13.08 -15.23
CA VAL A 84 5.27 13.97 -16.40
C VAL A 84 6.64 14.61 -16.35
N ILE A 85 7.37 14.49 -17.45
CA ILE A 85 8.68 15.12 -17.63
C ILE A 85 8.48 16.33 -18.52
N GLU A 86 8.82 17.50 -17.99
CA GLU A 86 8.71 18.79 -18.67
C GLU A 86 10.11 19.39 -18.87
N PRO A 87 10.28 20.31 -19.83
CA PRO A 87 11.52 21.05 -19.96
C PRO A 87 11.83 21.85 -18.70
N GLY A 88 13.07 21.77 -18.22
CA GLY A 88 13.54 22.57 -17.08
C GLY A 88 13.87 23.99 -17.46
N GLY A 89 13.85 24.88 -16.45
CA GLY A 89 14.26 26.28 -16.59
C GLY A 89 13.21 27.22 -17.24
N ASN A 90 13.54 28.53 -17.26
CA ASN A 90 12.74 29.55 -17.93
C ASN A 90 13.03 29.55 -19.44
N ILE A 91 12.63 28.52 -20.15
CA ILE A 91 12.82 28.42 -21.60
C ILE A 91 11.74 29.28 -22.27
N GLY A 92 12.11 30.44 -22.74
CA GLY A 92 11.21 31.45 -23.32
C GLY A 92 10.48 30.99 -24.61
N THR A 93 11.05 30.05 -25.37
CA THR A 93 10.42 29.37 -26.50
C THR A 93 11.10 28.03 -26.69
N LEU A 94 10.35 26.95 -26.46
CA LEU A 94 10.78 25.60 -26.78
C LEU A 94 11.00 25.45 -28.28
N THR A 95 12.15 24.95 -28.68
CA THR A 95 12.38 24.55 -30.08
C THR A 95 11.70 23.20 -30.36
N GLU A 96 11.42 22.89 -31.60
CA GLU A 96 10.89 21.57 -32.01
C GLU A 96 11.82 20.45 -31.53
N HIS A 97 13.14 20.68 -31.58
CA HIS A 97 14.15 19.71 -31.10
C HIS A 97 14.07 19.46 -29.58
N ASP A 98 13.78 20.49 -28.77
CA ASP A 98 13.60 20.34 -27.33
C ASP A 98 12.34 19.52 -27.01
N GLN A 99 11.26 19.72 -27.78
CA GLN A 99 10.03 18.94 -27.61
C GLN A 99 10.23 17.47 -27.96
N GLU A 100 10.96 17.18 -29.06
CA GLU A 100 11.31 15.82 -29.46
C GLU A 100 12.20 15.13 -28.40
N ALA A 101 13.18 15.84 -27.80
CA ALA A 101 14.04 15.33 -26.77
C ALA A 101 13.24 14.97 -25.51
N ILE A 102 12.38 15.86 -25.02
CA ILE A 102 11.49 15.60 -23.87
C ILE A 102 10.54 14.44 -24.14
N GLN A 103 9.96 14.36 -25.34
CA GLN A 103 9.08 13.25 -25.71
C GLN A 103 9.83 11.93 -25.72
N SER A 104 11.09 11.90 -26.16
CA SER A 104 11.94 10.72 -26.14
C SER A 104 12.23 10.25 -24.71
N ILE A 105 12.49 11.18 -23.79
CA ILE A 105 12.68 10.88 -22.37
C ILE A 105 11.39 10.34 -21.73
N ASN A 106 10.23 10.95 -21.99
CA ASN A 106 8.94 10.47 -21.52
C ASN A 106 8.66 9.04 -22.00
N ASN A 107 8.90 8.76 -23.28
CA ASN A 107 8.70 7.42 -23.85
C ASN A 107 9.66 6.39 -23.22
N LEU A 108 10.93 6.76 -23.01
CA LEU A 108 11.91 5.90 -22.34
C LEU A 108 11.47 5.56 -20.90
N VAL A 109 11.15 6.58 -20.11
CA VAL A 109 10.74 6.38 -18.70
C VAL A 109 9.50 5.52 -18.64
N ARG A 110 8.49 5.80 -19.47
CA ARG A 110 7.27 4.97 -19.54
C ARG A 110 7.61 3.50 -19.88
N ALA A 111 8.43 3.24 -20.87
CA ALA A 111 8.82 1.89 -21.27
C ALA A 111 9.55 1.14 -20.12
N ILE A 112 10.43 1.84 -19.40
CA ILE A 112 11.12 1.27 -18.22
C ILE A 112 10.14 0.96 -17.08
N LEU A 113 9.20 1.86 -16.79
CA LEU A 113 8.20 1.65 -15.75
C LEU A 113 7.27 0.49 -16.07
N ASP A 114 6.82 0.37 -17.33
CA ASP A 114 5.96 -0.71 -17.80
C ASP A 114 6.67 -2.06 -17.70
N GLU A 115 7.93 -2.17 -18.14
CA GLU A 115 8.70 -3.41 -18.06
C GLU A 115 8.93 -3.86 -16.61
N ASN A 116 9.14 -2.91 -15.70
CA ASN A 116 9.34 -3.19 -14.28
C ASN A 116 8.03 -3.42 -13.50
N ASN A 117 6.85 -3.36 -14.14
CA ASN A 117 5.55 -3.42 -13.48
C ASN A 117 5.46 -2.44 -12.30
N PHE A 118 5.86 -1.18 -12.55
CA PHE A 118 6.01 -0.16 -11.50
C PHE A 118 4.76 -0.01 -10.63
N GLU A 119 3.58 -0.05 -11.24
CA GLU A 119 2.29 0.06 -10.54
C GLU A 119 2.12 -1.04 -9.49
N GLU A 120 2.42 -2.29 -9.82
CA GLU A 120 2.31 -3.42 -8.90
C GLU A 120 3.34 -3.34 -7.77
N ILE A 121 4.60 -3.06 -8.11
CA ILE A 121 5.67 -2.98 -7.11
C ILE A 121 5.49 -1.79 -6.17
N LEU A 122 4.89 -0.69 -6.63
CA LEU A 122 4.61 0.50 -5.83
C LEU A 122 3.57 0.20 -4.73
N ILE A 123 2.50 -0.54 -5.05
CA ILE A 123 1.51 -0.98 -4.04
C ILE A 123 2.16 -1.91 -3.01
N LYS A 124 3.06 -2.81 -3.43
CA LYS A 124 3.80 -3.70 -2.52
C LYS A 124 4.74 -2.90 -1.63
N ALA A 125 5.46 -1.95 -2.21
CA ALA A 125 6.35 -1.05 -1.48
C ALA A 125 5.61 -0.21 -0.43
N ALA A 126 4.40 0.29 -0.76
CA ALA A 126 3.57 1.01 0.19
C ALA A 126 3.19 0.12 1.40
N LYS A 127 2.80 -1.13 1.16
CA LYS A 127 2.50 -2.07 2.27
C LYS A 127 3.72 -2.30 3.15
N ASP A 128 4.88 -2.58 2.54
CA ASP A 128 6.12 -2.78 3.27
C ASP A 128 6.52 -1.54 4.08
N CYS A 129 6.35 -0.34 3.53
CA CYS A 129 6.59 0.92 4.19
C CYS A 129 5.64 1.15 5.39
N PHE A 130 4.34 0.88 5.22
CA PHE A 130 3.35 1.06 6.29
C PHE A 130 3.54 0.05 7.43
N ILE A 131 4.06 -1.14 7.14
CA ILE A 131 4.40 -2.14 8.16
C ILE A 131 5.75 -1.82 8.79
N GLY A 132 6.78 -1.63 7.96
CA GLY A 132 8.18 -1.59 8.36
C GLY A 132 8.76 -0.19 8.51
N LYS A 133 7.92 0.85 8.63
CA LYS A 133 8.28 2.27 8.80
C LYS A 133 8.90 2.90 7.55
N ARG A 134 9.69 2.15 6.78
CA ARG A 134 10.43 2.62 5.61
C ARG A 134 10.62 1.53 4.55
N VAL A 135 10.86 1.94 3.31
CA VAL A 135 11.25 1.06 2.21
C VAL A 135 12.25 1.78 1.32
N ALA A 136 13.21 1.06 0.74
CA ALA A 136 14.16 1.64 -0.20
C ALA A 136 13.84 1.22 -1.63
N GLY A 137 13.70 2.18 -2.54
CA GLY A 137 13.65 1.95 -3.98
C GLY A 137 15.05 2.04 -4.57
N ILE A 138 15.48 1.06 -5.36
CA ILE A 138 16.79 1.01 -6.01
C ILE A 138 16.63 0.84 -7.51
N VAL A 139 17.46 1.55 -8.27
CA VAL A 139 17.59 1.42 -9.73
C VAL A 139 18.93 0.78 -10.05
N ASN A 140 18.93 -0.27 -10.86
CA ASN A 140 20.14 -0.92 -11.34
C ASN A 140 20.21 -0.84 -12.86
N PHE A 141 21.39 -0.57 -13.39
CA PHE A 141 21.71 -0.53 -14.81
C PHE A 141 22.54 -1.75 -15.18
N ASN A 142 22.09 -2.53 -16.14
CA ASN A 142 22.78 -3.71 -16.62
C ASN A 142 22.60 -3.83 -18.13
N GLU A 143 23.68 -4.12 -18.87
CA GLU A 143 23.62 -4.21 -20.34
C GLU A 143 22.77 -5.37 -20.84
N GLU A 144 22.67 -6.47 -20.08
CA GLU A 144 21.89 -7.65 -20.46
C GLU A 144 20.40 -7.51 -20.12
N THR A 145 20.11 -7.03 -18.90
CA THR A 145 18.74 -6.96 -18.36
C THR A 145 18.08 -5.59 -18.54
N GLY A 146 18.83 -4.57 -18.96
CA GLY A 146 18.35 -3.20 -19.07
C GLY A 146 18.31 -2.48 -17.72
N VAL A 147 17.36 -1.59 -17.55
CA VAL A 147 17.16 -0.83 -16.31
C VAL A 147 16.13 -1.55 -15.45
N THR A 148 16.53 -1.95 -14.26
CA THR A 148 15.66 -2.67 -13.33
C THR A 148 15.40 -1.86 -12.06
N MET A 149 14.16 -1.88 -11.60
CA MET A 149 13.73 -1.25 -10.35
C MET A 149 13.34 -2.31 -9.34
N SER A 150 13.72 -2.11 -8.09
CA SER A 150 13.35 -3.01 -6.99
C SER A 150 13.11 -2.22 -5.72
N PHE A 151 12.18 -2.70 -4.88
CA PHE A 151 12.00 -2.16 -3.53
C PHE A 151 12.50 -3.16 -2.50
N ILE A 152 13.20 -2.64 -1.50
CA ILE A 152 13.89 -3.41 -0.46
C ILE A 152 13.22 -3.07 0.88
N PRO A 153 12.70 -4.07 1.62
CA PRO A 153 12.05 -3.84 2.91
C PRO A 153 13.06 -3.39 3.97
N SER A 154 12.59 -2.65 4.96
CA SER A 154 13.40 -2.03 6.02
C SER A 154 14.34 -2.98 6.78
N THR A 155 13.97 -4.27 6.88
CA THR A 155 14.77 -5.30 7.56
C THR A 155 16.02 -5.73 6.77
N GLN A 156 16.17 -5.27 5.53
CA GLN A 156 17.23 -5.74 4.62
C GLN A 156 18.20 -4.65 4.21
N PHE A 157 18.08 -3.42 4.73
CA PHE A 157 19.02 -2.35 4.39
C PHE A 157 19.35 -1.46 5.59
N ILE A 158 20.51 -0.82 5.49
CA ILE A 158 20.96 0.26 6.35
C ILE A 158 21.47 1.40 5.49
N TYR A 159 21.35 2.62 5.96
CA TYR A 159 21.80 3.79 5.21
C TYR A 159 22.30 4.90 6.14
N GLN A 160 23.10 5.78 5.58
CA GLN A 160 23.60 6.98 6.23
C GLN A 160 23.38 8.17 5.31
N THR A 161 22.85 9.26 5.86
CA THR A 161 22.69 10.54 5.17
C THR A 161 23.81 11.51 5.50
N ASP A 162 23.93 12.56 4.70
CA ASP A 162 24.85 13.65 5.01
C ASP A 162 24.43 14.37 6.31
N PHE A 163 25.43 14.89 7.01
CA PHE A 163 25.25 15.53 8.32
C PHE A 163 24.45 16.84 8.25
N CYS A 164 24.60 17.58 7.15
CA CYS A 164 23.92 18.84 6.92
C CYS A 164 22.70 18.72 5.99
N ASN A 165 22.68 17.70 5.13
CA ASN A 165 21.62 17.48 4.16
C ASN A 165 21.06 16.06 4.29
N PHE A 166 20.02 15.91 5.12
CA PHE A 166 19.40 14.60 5.39
C PHE A 166 18.77 13.93 4.15
N ASN A 167 18.56 14.68 3.06
CA ASN A 167 18.05 14.12 1.81
C ASN A 167 19.16 13.48 0.96
N GLN A 168 20.43 13.73 1.27
CA GLN A 168 21.57 13.19 0.54
C GLN A 168 22.04 11.89 1.22
N ILE A 169 21.93 10.78 0.51
CA ILE A 169 22.42 9.48 0.97
C ILE A 169 23.92 9.44 0.72
N MET A 170 24.71 9.20 1.78
CA MET A 170 26.17 9.06 1.71
C MET A 170 26.61 7.61 1.61
N THR A 171 25.90 6.72 2.30
CA THR A 171 26.15 5.27 2.26
C THR A 171 24.81 4.54 2.26
N PHE A 172 24.72 3.52 1.40
CA PHE A 172 23.57 2.62 1.38
C PHE A 172 24.07 1.19 1.25
N VAL A 173 23.64 0.32 2.16
CA VAL A 173 24.01 -1.10 2.18
C VAL A 173 22.75 -1.92 2.25
N TYR A 174 22.59 -2.88 1.35
CA TYR A 174 21.51 -3.84 1.47
C TYR A 174 21.99 -5.28 1.45
N PHE A 175 21.22 -6.13 2.08
CA PHE A 175 21.50 -7.52 2.29
C PHE A 175 20.35 -8.36 1.75
N LYS A 176 20.66 -9.41 1.02
CA LYS A 176 19.68 -10.36 0.52
C LYS A 176 20.11 -11.78 0.85
N THR A 177 19.25 -12.51 1.56
CA THR A 177 19.50 -13.92 1.84
C THR A 177 19.26 -14.75 0.59
N ILE A 178 20.23 -15.58 0.24
CA ILE A 178 20.18 -16.51 -0.88
C ILE A 178 20.01 -17.91 -0.29
N PHE A 179 18.95 -18.61 -0.71
CA PHE A 179 18.69 -20.00 -0.32
C PHE A 179 18.99 -20.90 -1.52
N TYR A 180 20.03 -21.72 -1.44
CA TYR A 180 20.42 -22.59 -2.57
C TYR A 180 19.66 -23.91 -2.62
N SER A 181 19.13 -24.40 -1.50
CA SER A 181 18.43 -25.68 -1.46
C SER A 181 17.52 -25.81 -0.24
N HIS A 182 16.38 -26.46 -0.40
CA HIS A 182 15.55 -26.91 0.71
C HIS A 182 16.18 -28.04 1.54
N LEU A 183 17.29 -28.61 1.07
CA LEU A 183 17.96 -29.76 1.67
C LEU A 183 19.19 -29.39 2.49
N THR A 184 19.80 -28.23 2.26
CA THR A 184 20.93 -27.70 3.03
C THR A 184 20.46 -26.48 3.81
N GLU A 185 20.70 -26.47 5.12
CA GLU A 185 20.43 -25.30 5.98
C GLU A 185 21.44 -24.16 5.76
N GLU A 186 22.29 -24.27 4.76
CA GLU A 186 23.28 -23.26 4.42
C GLU A 186 22.61 -22.07 3.77
N THR A 187 22.62 -20.95 4.48
CA THR A 187 22.17 -19.66 3.99
C THR A 187 23.38 -18.83 3.60
N GLU A 188 23.29 -18.15 2.47
CA GLU A 188 24.27 -17.17 2.05
C GLU A 188 23.63 -15.79 2.03
N ILE A 189 24.45 -14.78 2.23
CA ILE A 189 24.01 -13.39 2.28
C ILE A 189 24.75 -12.61 1.22
N TYR A 190 24.00 -12.16 0.22
CA TYR A 190 24.49 -11.18 -0.73
C TYR A 190 24.45 -9.79 -0.09
N LYS A 191 25.54 -9.07 -0.16
CA LYS A 191 25.69 -7.69 0.29
C LYS A 191 26.10 -6.82 -0.88
N LYS A 192 25.37 -5.70 -1.08
CA LYS A 192 25.75 -4.64 -2.01
C LYS A 192 25.80 -3.32 -1.27
N LYS A 193 26.88 -2.57 -1.48
CA LYS A 193 27.12 -1.30 -0.83
C LYS A 193 27.43 -0.23 -1.85
N TYR A 194 26.76 0.90 -1.69
CA TYR A 194 27.07 2.15 -2.38
C TYR A 194 27.61 3.17 -1.38
N THR A 195 28.65 3.90 -1.79
CA THR A 195 29.26 4.95 -0.98
C THR A 195 29.52 6.18 -1.86
N LEU A 196 29.07 7.35 -1.41
CA LEU A 196 29.38 8.62 -2.06
C LEU A 196 30.63 9.22 -1.40
N GLU A 197 31.70 9.38 -2.16
CA GLU A 197 32.98 9.95 -1.75
C GLU A 197 33.38 11.11 -2.67
N GLU A 198 34.49 11.80 -2.36
CA GLU A 198 34.96 12.98 -3.15
C GLU A 198 35.21 12.66 -4.65
N GLY A 199 35.24 11.40 -5.05
CA GLY A 199 35.44 10.98 -6.44
C GLY A 199 34.16 10.60 -7.19
N GLY A 200 33.04 10.53 -6.50
CA GLY A 200 31.76 10.05 -7.03
C GLY A 200 31.18 8.87 -6.26
N VAL A 201 30.28 8.12 -6.87
CA VAL A 201 29.62 6.98 -6.26
C VAL A 201 30.42 5.71 -6.50
N PHE A 202 30.80 5.04 -5.43
CA PHE A 202 31.46 3.73 -5.46
C PHE A 202 30.45 2.63 -5.16
N VAL A 203 30.66 1.46 -5.78
CA VAL A 203 29.87 0.25 -5.54
C VAL A 203 30.80 -0.93 -5.23
N GLU A 204 30.38 -1.77 -4.30
CA GLU A 204 31.00 -3.06 -3.98
C GLU A 204 29.96 -4.14 -3.75
N GLU A 205 30.26 -5.38 -4.14
CA GLU A 205 29.34 -6.52 -4.01
C GLU A 205 30.08 -7.75 -3.54
N ALA A 206 29.52 -8.45 -2.54
CA ALA A 206 30.15 -9.66 -2.00
C ALA A 206 29.10 -10.64 -1.46
N ILE A 207 29.44 -11.90 -1.42
CA ILE A 207 28.69 -12.98 -0.80
C ILE A 207 29.35 -13.38 0.50
N TYR A 208 28.55 -13.49 1.55
CA TYR A 208 28.94 -13.93 2.88
C TYR A 208 28.19 -15.21 3.25
N THR A 209 28.79 -16.01 4.13
CA THR A 209 28.12 -17.14 4.77
C THR A 209 27.05 -16.64 5.74
N GLY A 210 26.11 -17.50 6.15
CA GLY A 210 25.12 -17.20 7.20
C GLY A 210 25.73 -16.82 8.55
N SER A 211 27.03 -17.12 8.79
CA SER A 211 27.80 -16.69 9.96
C SER A 211 28.50 -15.32 9.79
N GLY A 212 28.39 -14.70 8.61
CA GLY A 212 29.03 -13.40 8.32
C GLY A 212 30.46 -13.44 7.85
N GLN A 213 31.00 -14.61 7.49
CA GLN A 213 32.32 -14.71 6.90
C GLN A 213 32.27 -14.46 5.40
N LEU A 214 33.25 -13.71 4.86
CA LEU A 214 33.35 -13.48 3.42
C LEU A 214 33.57 -14.80 2.69
N LYS A 215 32.71 -15.11 1.73
CA LYS A 215 32.80 -16.29 0.87
C LYS A 215 33.37 -15.92 -0.49
N GLU A 216 32.85 -14.88 -1.12
CA GLU A 216 33.23 -14.47 -2.47
C GLU A 216 33.05 -12.96 -2.63
N THR A 217 34.00 -12.31 -3.31
CA THR A 217 33.87 -10.93 -3.76
C THR A 217 33.41 -10.95 -5.22
N ILE A 218 32.20 -10.51 -5.48
CA ILE A 218 31.65 -10.42 -6.85
C ILE A 218 32.21 -9.19 -7.54
N LEU A 219 32.23 -8.06 -6.82
CA LEU A 219 32.69 -6.78 -7.33
C LEU A 219 33.51 -6.07 -6.26
N GLU A 220 34.77 -5.84 -6.56
CA GLU A 220 35.62 -5.00 -5.73
C GLU A 220 35.13 -3.54 -5.79
N LYS A 221 35.49 -2.75 -4.77
CA LYS A 221 35.12 -1.33 -4.71
C LYS A 221 35.56 -0.61 -5.98
N GLN A 222 34.63 -0.19 -6.80
CA GLN A 222 34.88 0.54 -8.04
C GLN A 222 33.99 1.79 -8.16
N LEU A 223 34.53 2.79 -8.85
CA LEU A 223 33.81 4.02 -9.18
C LEU A 223 32.74 3.71 -10.24
N THR A 224 31.52 4.15 -9.98
CA THR A 224 30.45 4.16 -10.98
C THR A 224 30.47 5.49 -11.76
N ALA A 225 29.79 5.53 -12.88
CA ALA A 225 29.65 6.79 -13.62
C ALA A 225 28.47 7.66 -13.10
N LEU A 226 27.74 7.21 -12.08
CA LEU A 226 26.62 7.95 -11.47
C LEU A 226 27.12 9.08 -10.58
N SER A 227 26.38 10.19 -10.58
CA SER A 227 26.64 11.35 -9.72
C SER A 227 26.03 11.21 -8.32
N VAL A 228 24.99 10.38 -8.20
CA VAL A 228 24.25 10.15 -6.94
C VAL A 228 24.04 8.66 -6.72
N ILE A 229 23.89 8.25 -5.47
CA ILE A 229 23.53 6.85 -5.15
C ILE A 229 22.15 6.56 -5.72
N PRO A 230 21.99 5.48 -6.53
CA PRO A 230 20.76 5.17 -7.27
C PRO A 230 19.66 4.59 -6.36
N VAL A 231 19.39 5.26 -5.25
CA VAL A 231 18.46 4.82 -4.22
C VAL A 231 17.63 5.99 -3.75
N ALA A 232 16.33 5.72 -3.50
CA ALA A 232 15.42 6.62 -2.82
C ALA A 232 14.83 5.92 -1.58
N ILE A 233 14.80 6.62 -0.44
CA ILE A 233 14.25 6.09 0.81
C ILE A 233 12.86 6.68 1.02
N PHE A 234 11.85 5.80 1.06
CA PHE A 234 10.46 6.16 1.33
C PHE A 234 10.16 5.92 2.79
N LEU A 235 9.68 6.92 3.48
CA LEU A 235 9.29 6.86 4.88
C LEU A 235 7.76 6.85 5.01
N ASN A 236 7.27 6.21 6.06
CA ASN A 236 5.86 6.26 6.42
C ASN A 236 5.69 7.18 7.60
N ASP A 237 5.18 8.39 7.33
CA ASP A 237 4.94 9.41 8.35
C ASP A 237 6.16 9.65 9.25
N GLY A 238 5.98 10.28 10.39
CA GLY A 238 7.00 10.50 11.39
C GLY A 238 7.06 11.95 11.88
N LEU A 239 7.69 12.13 13.04
CA LEU A 239 7.91 13.45 13.63
C LEU A 239 9.19 14.08 13.09
N THR A 240 9.28 15.42 13.21
CA THR A 240 10.51 16.15 12.86
C THR A 240 11.68 15.63 13.70
N GLY A 241 12.68 15.07 13.05
CA GLY A 241 13.86 14.49 13.69
C GLY A 241 13.85 12.95 13.75
N ASP A 242 12.74 12.30 13.46
CA ASP A 242 12.68 10.86 13.30
C ASP A 242 13.31 10.47 11.96
N ARG A 243 14.24 9.52 12.03
CA ARG A 243 14.93 9.03 10.82
C ARG A 243 14.15 7.96 10.08
N ASP A 244 13.25 7.29 10.77
CA ASP A 244 12.76 5.97 10.33
C ASP A 244 11.27 5.91 10.04
N GLY A 245 10.52 6.98 10.25
CA GLY A 245 9.07 6.97 10.13
C GLY A 245 8.38 6.13 11.22
N GLU A 246 7.07 5.92 11.09
CA GLU A 246 6.23 5.18 12.04
C GLU A 246 5.52 4.00 11.36
N SER A 247 5.19 2.97 12.13
CA SER A 247 4.44 1.81 11.63
C SER A 247 2.94 1.99 11.85
N GLU A 248 2.13 1.70 10.83
CA GLU A 248 0.68 1.63 10.99
C GLU A 248 0.23 0.50 11.95
N ILE A 249 1.05 -0.55 12.09
CA ILE A 249 0.78 -1.65 13.03
C ILE A 249 0.77 -1.13 14.45
N GLU A 250 1.68 -0.22 14.80
CA GLU A 250 1.80 0.34 16.14
C GLU A 250 0.52 1.06 16.59
N LEU A 251 -0.15 1.74 15.66
CA LEU A 251 -1.43 2.41 15.92
C LEU A 251 -2.59 1.44 16.09
N LEU A 252 -2.50 0.24 15.51
CA LEU A 252 -3.63 -0.68 15.37
C LEU A 252 -3.55 -1.93 16.25
N GLU A 253 -2.37 -2.28 16.76
CA GLU A 253 -2.10 -3.53 17.47
C GLU A 253 -3.01 -3.71 18.67
N ASP A 254 -3.14 -2.71 19.52
CA ASP A 254 -3.94 -2.79 20.75
C ASP A 254 -5.43 -2.98 20.44
N PHE A 255 -5.94 -2.32 19.43
CA PHE A 255 -7.34 -2.49 18.98
C PHE A 255 -7.58 -3.90 18.46
N GLU A 256 -6.66 -4.44 17.66
CA GLU A 256 -6.77 -5.78 17.10
C GLU A 256 -6.68 -6.86 18.17
N SER A 257 -5.74 -6.71 19.12
CA SER A 257 -5.57 -7.61 20.26
C SER A 257 -6.84 -7.66 21.12
N LEU A 258 -7.37 -6.49 21.51
CA LEU A 258 -8.57 -6.40 22.32
C LEU A 258 -9.81 -6.93 21.58
N TYR A 259 -9.96 -6.61 20.31
CA TYR A 259 -11.05 -7.11 19.48
C TYR A 259 -11.02 -8.64 19.37
N SER A 260 -9.84 -9.21 19.12
CA SER A 260 -9.64 -10.66 19.05
C SER A 260 -9.97 -11.34 20.37
N LYS A 261 -9.48 -10.81 21.48
CA LYS A 261 -9.73 -11.33 22.84
C LYS A 261 -11.23 -11.37 23.15
N LEU A 262 -11.93 -10.27 22.94
CA LEU A 262 -13.37 -10.18 23.26
C LEU A 262 -14.23 -11.04 22.33
N SER A 263 -13.90 -11.11 21.04
CA SER A 263 -14.61 -11.94 20.06
C SER A 263 -14.43 -13.43 20.36
N ASN A 264 -13.26 -13.86 20.81
CA ASN A 264 -13.02 -15.24 21.21
C ASN A 264 -13.78 -15.59 22.50
N ALA A 265 -13.79 -14.69 23.49
CA ALA A 265 -14.57 -14.86 24.71
C ALA A 265 -16.07 -14.99 24.44
N ASP A 266 -16.63 -14.20 23.51
CA ASP A 266 -18.02 -14.34 23.07
C ASP A 266 -18.28 -15.68 22.40
N THR A 267 -17.39 -16.10 21.50
CA THR A 267 -17.48 -17.40 20.83
C THR A 267 -17.49 -18.55 21.84
N ASP A 268 -16.61 -18.50 22.84
CA ASP A 268 -16.54 -19.50 23.91
C ASP A 268 -17.80 -19.48 24.77
N SER A 269 -18.31 -18.31 25.12
CA SER A 269 -19.58 -18.18 25.85
C SER A 269 -20.74 -18.80 25.06
N GLY A 270 -20.77 -18.59 23.73
CA GLY A 270 -21.73 -19.24 22.84
C GLY A 270 -21.60 -20.77 22.86
N ARG A 271 -20.38 -21.31 22.84
CA ARG A 271 -20.12 -22.77 22.94
C ARG A 271 -20.60 -23.34 24.28
N PHE A 272 -20.39 -22.63 25.38
CA PHE A 272 -20.92 -23.05 26.69
C PHE A 272 -22.44 -23.03 26.71
N ASN A 273 -23.10 -22.04 26.14
CA ASN A 273 -24.56 -21.99 26.08
C ASN A 273 -25.16 -23.08 25.20
N MET A 274 -24.48 -23.47 24.08
CA MET A 274 -24.90 -24.61 23.27
C MET A 274 -24.74 -25.95 23.99
N ASN A 275 -23.81 -26.05 24.95
CA ASN A 275 -23.56 -27.24 25.74
C ASN A 275 -23.60 -26.88 27.22
N PRO A 276 -24.80 -26.58 27.80
CA PRO A 276 -24.91 -26.10 29.14
C PRO A 276 -24.42 -27.15 30.14
N ILE A 277 -23.82 -26.68 31.24
CA ILE A 277 -23.40 -27.55 32.35
C ILE A 277 -24.66 -28.11 33.01
N ARG A 278 -24.77 -29.40 33.04
CA ARG A 278 -25.84 -30.09 33.77
C ARG A 278 -25.36 -30.48 35.16
N TYR A 279 -26.16 -30.23 36.14
CA TYR A 279 -25.87 -30.63 37.49
C TYR A 279 -27.01 -31.50 38.04
N THR A 280 -26.62 -32.39 38.93
CA THR A 280 -27.55 -33.28 39.63
C THR A 280 -27.40 -33.07 41.12
N VAL A 281 -28.51 -33.08 41.86
CA VAL A 281 -28.54 -32.96 43.33
C VAL A 281 -29.26 -34.19 43.87
N ASN A 282 -28.71 -34.78 44.94
CA ASN A 282 -29.27 -35.97 45.64
C ASN A 282 -29.42 -37.21 44.74
N MET A 283 -28.49 -37.39 43.77
CA MET A 283 -28.47 -38.57 42.88
C MET A 283 -27.22 -39.41 43.13
N ASN A 284 -27.33 -40.72 42.88
CA ASN A 284 -26.21 -41.62 43.02
C ASN A 284 -25.17 -41.34 41.91
N GLU A 285 -23.90 -41.18 42.28
CA GLU A 285 -22.79 -40.94 41.37
C GLU A 285 -22.68 -41.98 40.23
N ASN A 286 -22.98 -43.25 40.52
CA ASN A 286 -22.94 -44.31 39.54
C ASN A 286 -24.04 -44.21 38.50
N SER A 287 -25.21 -43.62 38.83
CA SER A 287 -26.32 -43.39 37.86
C SER A 287 -26.06 -42.22 36.95
N THR A 288 -25.18 -41.29 37.31
CA THR A 288 -24.93 -40.05 36.57
C THR A 288 -23.66 -40.08 35.69
N LYS A 289 -22.70 -40.97 35.99
CA LYS A 289 -21.40 -41.05 35.31
C LYS A 289 -21.47 -41.35 33.79
N ASN A 290 -22.50 -42.09 33.34
CA ASN A 290 -22.61 -42.58 31.98
C ASN A 290 -23.78 -41.96 31.19
N LEU A 291 -24.33 -40.84 31.68
CA LEU A 291 -25.44 -40.20 30.99
C LEU A 291 -25.01 -39.60 29.65
N PRO A 292 -25.69 -39.92 28.53
CA PRO A 292 -25.30 -39.38 27.22
C PRO A 292 -25.52 -37.88 27.18
N ASN A 293 -24.46 -37.15 26.81
CA ASN A 293 -24.51 -35.70 26.62
C ASN A 293 -24.53 -35.34 25.10
N ARG A 294 -25.67 -35.58 24.45
CA ARG A 294 -25.89 -35.27 23.03
C ARG A 294 -27.29 -34.71 22.82
N PRO A 295 -27.52 -33.95 21.75
CA PRO A 295 -28.85 -33.47 21.38
C PRO A 295 -29.85 -34.62 21.28
N GLY A 296 -31.02 -34.50 21.89
CA GLY A 296 -32.05 -35.54 21.90
C GLY A 296 -31.81 -36.70 22.88
N ALA A 297 -30.79 -36.62 23.75
CA ALA A 297 -30.59 -37.61 24.82
C ALA A 297 -31.72 -37.53 25.83
N TYR A 298 -32.34 -38.69 26.11
CA TYR A 298 -33.31 -38.87 27.18
C TYR A 298 -32.63 -39.51 28.39
N TRP A 299 -32.86 -38.95 29.58
CA TRP A 299 -32.32 -39.45 30.85
C TRP A 299 -33.49 -39.98 31.71
N ASP A 300 -33.48 -41.26 31.96
CA ASP A 300 -34.38 -41.91 32.89
C ASP A 300 -33.60 -42.08 34.22
N LEU A 301 -33.97 -41.35 35.23
CA LEU A 301 -33.25 -41.25 36.47
C LEU A 301 -34.15 -41.66 37.63
N SER A 302 -33.77 -42.71 38.32
CA SER A 302 -34.48 -43.19 39.52
C SER A 302 -33.90 -42.56 40.78
N GLU A 303 -34.76 -42.16 41.71
CA GLU A 303 -34.39 -41.74 43.05
C GLU A 303 -33.74 -42.88 43.86
N ASP A 304 -32.71 -42.53 44.62
CA ASP A 304 -32.08 -43.49 45.54
C ASP A 304 -32.97 -43.66 46.78
N GLN A 305 -33.72 -44.78 46.85
CA GLN A 305 -34.65 -45.07 47.89
C GLN A 305 -33.93 -45.44 49.24
N GLY A 306 -33.39 -44.43 49.91
CA GLY A 306 -32.75 -44.82 51.18
C GLY A 306 -32.24 -43.74 52.14
N GLN A 307 -32.36 -42.49 51.77
CA GLN A 307 -31.91 -41.40 52.68
C GLN A 307 -32.88 -40.19 52.61
N ASP A 308 -33.23 -39.72 53.79
CA ASP A 308 -34.07 -38.55 54.05
C ASP A 308 -33.37 -37.23 53.65
N ARG A 309 -32.94 -37.14 52.37
CA ARG A 309 -32.09 -36.07 51.81
C ARG A 309 -32.78 -35.18 50.78
N GLY A 310 -34.09 -35.16 50.77
CA GLY A 310 -34.81 -34.30 49.79
C GLY A 310 -34.93 -34.93 48.40
N HIS A 311 -35.73 -34.34 47.54
CA HIS A 311 -35.99 -34.85 46.19
C HIS A 311 -34.79 -34.72 45.28
N ALA A 312 -34.61 -35.71 44.40
CA ALA A 312 -33.60 -35.65 43.34
C ALA A 312 -33.93 -34.52 42.35
N MET A 313 -32.95 -33.70 42.04
CA MET A 313 -33.11 -32.58 41.10
C MET A 313 -32.05 -32.64 40.03
N ILE A 314 -32.47 -32.31 38.80
CA ILE A 314 -31.57 -32.05 37.66
C ILE A 314 -31.77 -30.60 37.22
N GLY A 315 -30.70 -29.92 37.04
CA GLY A 315 -30.74 -28.57 36.50
C GLY A 315 -29.68 -28.37 35.43
N THR A 316 -29.85 -27.32 34.67
CA THR A 316 -28.84 -26.80 33.72
C THR A 316 -28.40 -25.44 34.26
N LEU A 317 -27.08 -25.21 34.22
CA LEU A 317 -26.49 -23.89 34.42
C LEU A 317 -26.42 -23.24 33.07
N GLU A 318 -27.29 -22.30 32.79
CA GLU A 318 -27.28 -21.50 31.60
C GLU A 318 -26.70 -20.12 31.92
N ASN A 319 -25.72 -19.68 31.15
CA ASN A 319 -25.23 -18.33 31.28
C ASN A 319 -26.26 -17.37 30.62
N SER A 320 -26.65 -16.35 31.34
CA SER A 320 -27.47 -15.28 30.79
C SER A 320 -26.68 -14.53 29.72
N MET A 321 -27.20 -14.47 28.51
CA MET A 321 -26.61 -13.69 27.39
C MET A 321 -26.94 -12.20 27.46
N ASN A 322 -27.29 -11.66 28.61
CA ASN A 322 -27.68 -10.25 28.77
C ASN A 322 -26.56 -9.27 28.41
N TYR A 323 -25.31 -9.74 28.34
CA TYR A 323 -24.14 -8.95 27.93
C TYR A 323 -23.99 -8.81 26.41
N SER A 324 -24.70 -9.61 25.61
CA SER A 324 -24.48 -9.72 24.16
C SER A 324 -24.61 -8.36 23.42
N ASP A 325 -25.64 -7.57 23.74
CA ASP A 325 -25.83 -6.26 23.11
C ASP A 325 -24.74 -5.25 23.53
N ALA A 326 -24.35 -5.28 24.81
CA ALA A 326 -23.26 -4.43 25.31
C ALA A 326 -21.91 -4.82 24.69
N LEU A 327 -21.66 -6.11 24.52
CA LEU A 327 -20.44 -6.61 23.89
C LEU A 327 -20.41 -6.25 22.39
N LYS A 328 -21.51 -6.42 21.67
CA LYS A 328 -21.63 -6.00 20.26
C LYS A 328 -21.31 -4.52 20.11
N THR A 329 -21.91 -3.67 20.95
CA THR A 329 -21.65 -2.23 20.95
C THR A 329 -20.16 -1.93 21.24
N THR A 330 -19.53 -2.69 22.14
CA THR A 330 -18.11 -2.54 22.44
C THR A 330 -17.23 -2.95 21.27
N LEU A 331 -17.50 -4.10 20.64
CA LEU A 331 -16.77 -4.57 19.46
C LEU A 331 -16.89 -3.59 18.27
N ASP A 332 -18.11 -3.07 18.04
CA ASP A 332 -18.34 -2.06 16.99
C ASP A 332 -17.58 -0.77 17.29
N ARG A 333 -17.54 -0.33 18.56
CA ARG A 333 -16.74 0.84 18.97
C ARG A 333 -15.25 0.62 18.75
N ILE A 334 -14.69 -0.52 19.19
CA ILE A 334 -13.26 -0.85 19.00
C ILE A 334 -12.91 -0.85 17.52
N LYS A 335 -13.73 -1.51 16.71
CA LYS A 335 -13.54 -1.55 15.27
C LYS A 335 -13.60 -0.16 14.64
N THR A 336 -14.58 0.65 15.00
CA THR A 336 -14.71 2.03 14.49
C THR A 336 -13.52 2.87 14.90
N SER A 337 -13.06 2.80 16.16
CA SER A 337 -11.88 3.52 16.61
C SER A 337 -10.60 3.09 15.86
N ALA A 338 -10.44 1.80 15.56
CA ALA A 338 -9.32 1.33 14.74
C ALA A 338 -9.33 1.92 13.32
N TYR A 339 -10.54 2.06 12.71
CA TYR A 339 -10.69 2.71 11.41
C TYR A 339 -10.38 4.22 11.48
N GLU A 340 -10.81 4.89 12.56
CA GLU A 340 -10.56 6.32 12.80
C GLU A 340 -9.07 6.61 13.00
N GLN A 341 -8.29 5.72 13.63
CA GLN A 341 -6.84 5.91 13.81
C GLN A 341 -6.07 6.06 12.49
N VAL A 342 -6.57 5.46 11.43
CA VAL A 342 -5.95 5.51 10.10
C VAL A 342 -6.79 6.29 9.08
N ASP A 343 -7.70 7.14 9.57
CA ASP A 343 -8.60 7.98 8.75
C ASP A 343 -9.41 7.21 7.70
N MET A 344 -9.61 5.91 7.93
CA MET A 344 -10.35 5.04 7.01
C MET A 344 -11.85 5.09 7.33
N PRO A 345 -12.73 5.38 6.36
CA PRO A 345 -14.15 5.34 6.59
C PRO A 345 -14.63 3.91 6.88
N ASN A 346 -15.36 3.74 8.00
CA ASN A 346 -16.02 2.48 8.34
C ASN A 346 -17.44 2.45 7.77
N VAL A 347 -17.56 2.35 6.45
CA VAL A 347 -18.85 2.42 5.74
C VAL A 347 -19.23 1.03 5.25
N SER A 348 -20.43 0.57 5.61
CA SER A 348 -20.99 -0.67 5.07
C SER A 348 -21.65 -0.40 3.69
N ILE A 349 -21.71 -1.45 2.86
CA ILE A 349 -22.37 -1.38 1.54
C ILE A 349 -23.86 -0.97 1.69
N GLU A 350 -24.50 -1.36 2.79
CA GLU A 350 -25.89 -1.01 3.09
C GLU A 350 -26.05 0.47 3.38
N THR A 351 -25.13 1.05 4.16
CA THR A 351 -25.11 2.51 4.41
C THR A 351 -24.82 3.29 3.13
N MET A 352 -23.95 2.74 2.27
CA MET A 352 -23.66 3.34 0.96
C MET A 352 -24.90 3.43 0.06
N ARG A 353 -25.71 2.37 -0.03
CA ARG A 353 -26.89 2.33 -0.90
C ARG A 353 -27.94 3.39 -0.60
N GLY A 354 -28.02 3.87 0.65
CA GLY A 354 -29.00 4.88 1.06
C GLY A 354 -28.50 6.32 1.02
N THR A 355 -27.20 6.54 1.05
CA THR A 355 -26.61 7.88 1.30
C THR A 355 -25.83 8.41 0.09
N ILE A 356 -25.29 7.53 -0.76
CA ILE A 356 -24.44 7.93 -1.87
C ILE A 356 -25.28 8.07 -3.13
N THR A 357 -25.55 9.32 -3.49
CA THR A 357 -26.26 9.70 -4.72
C THR A 357 -25.35 10.39 -5.74
N SER A 358 -24.14 10.77 -5.36
CA SER A 358 -23.17 11.47 -6.22
C SER A 358 -21.73 11.21 -5.83
N GLY A 359 -20.78 11.40 -6.75
CA GLY A 359 -19.33 11.34 -6.49
C GLY A 359 -18.88 12.34 -5.44
N LYS A 360 -19.55 13.51 -5.32
CA LYS A 360 -19.29 14.50 -4.27
C LYS A 360 -19.59 13.94 -2.88
N SER A 361 -20.68 13.19 -2.74
CA SER A 361 -21.02 12.51 -1.48
C SER A 361 -19.98 11.46 -1.13
N LEU A 362 -19.46 10.73 -2.12
CA LEU A 362 -18.41 9.76 -1.92
C LEU A 362 -17.09 10.43 -1.53
N LYS A 363 -16.68 11.49 -2.22
CA LYS A 363 -15.50 12.31 -1.87
C LYS A 363 -15.60 12.85 -0.44
N ALA A 364 -16.77 13.25 0.03
CA ALA A 364 -16.98 13.73 1.40
C ALA A 364 -16.77 12.61 2.45
N ILE A 365 -17.22 11.39 2.18
CA ILE A 365 -17.03 10.23 3.08
C ILE A 365 -15.55 9.85 3.18
N TYR A 366 -14.81 9.92 2.06
CA TYR A 366 -13.39 9.57 2.00
C TYR A 366 -12.46 10.76 2.25
N TRP A 367 -12.99 11.94 2.65
CA TRP A 367 -12.21 13.16 2.79
C TRP A 367 -11.00 13.02 3.71
N SER A 368 -11.16 12.43 4.90
CA SER A 368 -10.07 12.20 5.85
C SER A 368 -8.97 11.32 5.24
N LEU A 369 -9.36 10.23 4.60
CA LEU A 369 -8.41 9.34 3.92
C LEU A 369 -7.69 10.03 2.76
N ILE A 370 -8.39 10.87 1.98
CA ILE A 370 -7.78 11.67 0.90
C ILE A 370 -6.71 12.60 1.48
N VAL A 371 -7.02 13.29 2.60
CA VAL A 371 -6.06 14.19 3.26
C VAL A 371 -4.84 13.41 3.73
N ARG A 372 -5.03 12.28 4.43
CA ARG A 372 -3.93 11.40 4.87
C ARG A 372 -3.08 10.91 3.69
N CYS A 373 -3.69 10.48 2.60
CA CYS A 373 -2.96 10.07 1.40
C CYS A 373 -2.18 11.23 0.76
N LYS A 374 -2.72 12.44 0.77
CA LYS A 374 -1.99 13.63 0.30
C LYS A 374 -0.79 13.96 1.18
N GLU A 375 -0.89 13.77 2.49
CA GLU A 375 0.23 13.93 3.41
C GLU A 375 1.32 12.91 3.13
N LYS A 376 0.97 11.64 3.00
CA LYS A 376 1.92 10.59 2.59
C LYS A 376 2.59 10.88 1.24
N MET A 377 1.83 11.37 0.26
CA MET A 377 2.40 11.76 -1.04
C MET A 377 3.37 12.93 -0.97
N LYS A 378 3.27 13.85 0.01
CA LYS A 378 4.29 14.90 0.20
C LYS A 378 5.68 14.33 0.51
N VAL A 379 5.72 13.14 1.16
CA VAL A 379 6.97 12.42 1.46
C VAL A 379 7.37 11.53 0.28
N TRP A 380 6.39 10.88 -0.38
CA TRP A 380 6.64 9.91 -1.43
C TRP A 380 6.96 10.54 -2.79
N ALA A 381 6.29 11.62 -3.19
CA ALA A 381 6.48 12.24 -4.50
C ALA A 381 7.93 12.72 -4.75
N PRO A 382 8.63 13.35 -3.78
CA PRO A 382 10.05 13.67 -3.95
C PRO A 382 10.94 12.44 -4.16
N GLN A 383 10.62 11.32 -3.53
CA GLN A 383 11.39 10.09 -3.68
C GLN A 383 11.11 9.39 -5.01
N ILE A 384 9.86 9.40 -5.48
CA ILE A 384 9.51 8.94 -6.83
C ILE A 384 10.24 9.79 -7.87
N ARG A 385 10.20 11.12 -7.71
CA ARG A 385 10.94 12.05 -8.58
C ARG A 385 12.42 11.69 -8.63
N ARG A 386 13.05 11.47 -7.46
CA ARG A 386 14.45 11.07 -7.39
C ARG A 386 14.75 9.77 -8.15
N LEU A 387 13.88 8.76 -8.06
CA LEU A 387 14.05 7.54 -8.85
C LEU A 387 13.98 7.81 -10.35
N MET A 388 13.08 8.70 -10.80
CA MET A 388 12.98 9.08 -12.22
C MET A 388 14.21 9.85 -12.66
N GLU A 389 14.69 10.79 -11.86
CA GLU A 389 15.94 11.52 -12.13
C GLU A 389 17.13 10.56 -12.24
N VAL A 390 17.24 9.57 -11.34
CA VAL A 390 18.28 8.52 -11.42
C VAL A 390 18.16 7.70 -12.71
N ILE A 391 16.94 7.36 -13.15
CA ILE A 391 16.73 6.64 -14.40
C ILE A 391 17.19 7.49 -15.58
N ILE A 392 16.80 8.76 -15.63
CA ILE A 392 17.13 9.66 -16.76
C ILE A 392 18.63 9.92 -16.79
N ASP A 393 19.22 10.37 -15.68
CA ASP A 393 20.67 10.66 -15.58
C ASP A 393 21.52 9.43 -15.85
N GLY A 394 21.12 8.29 -15.27
CA GLY A 394 21.78 7.01 -15.53
C GLY A 394 21.68 6.56 -16.99
N SER A 395 20.60 6.90 -17.68
CA SER A 395 20.41 6.60 -19.10
C SER A 395 21.36 7.40 -20.00
N TYR A 396 21.72 8.62 -19.62
CA TYR A 396 22.77 9.38 -20.32
C TYR A 396 24.16 8.76 -20.14
N VAL A 397 24.42 8.19 -18.95
CA VAL A 397 25.73 7.67 -18.59
C VAL A 397 25.93 6.22 -19.07
N TYR A 398 24.86 5.43 -19.09
CA TYR A 398 24.85 4.03 -19.51
C TYR A 398 23.95 3.79 -20.74
N PRO A 399 24.31 4.37 -21.91
CA PRO A 399 23.47 4.27 -23.11
C PRO A 399 23.27 2.81 -23.58
N ASN A 400 24.21 1.90 -23.30
CA ASN A 400 24.07 0.50 -23.66
C ASN A 400 22.94 -0.20 -22.89
N CYS A 401 22.62 0.25 -21.69
CA CYS A 401 21.55 -0.34 -20.87
C CYS A 401 20.14 0.04 -21.36
N ILE A 402 20.02 1.08 -22.17
CA ILE A 402 18.73 1.60 -22.64
C ILE A 402 18.41 1.28 -24.10
N THR A 403 19.31 0.62 -24.84
CA THR A 403 19.17 0.34 -26.28
C THR A 403 17.88 -0.41 -26.64
N ARG A 404 17.33 -1.18 -25.69
CA ARG A 404 16.07 -1.93 -25.85
C ARG A 404 14.84 -1.04 -25.74
N TYR A 405 14.93 0.13 -25.10
CA TYR A 405 13.85 1.09 -24.88
C TYR A 405 13.94 2.26 -25.86
N ALA A 406 15.16 2.73 -26.13
CA ALA A 406 15.47 3.80 -27.05
C ALA A 406 16.60 3.37 -27.97
N PRO A 407 16.36 3.14 -29.27
CA PRO A 407 17.40 2.70 -30.20
C PRO A 407 18.42 3.82 -30.50
N GLU A 408 18.05 5.08 -30.29
CA GLU A 408 18.92 6.24 -30.44
C GLU A 408 19.32 6.81 -29.09
N PRO A 409 20.57 7.33 -28.96
CA PRO A 409 21.01 7.97 -27.72
C PRO A 409 20.13 9.18 -27.39
N LEU A 410 19.83 9.35 -26.10
CA LEU A 410 19.08 10.51 -25.64
C LEU A 410 19.86 11.80 -25.84
N THR A 411 19.17 12.84 -26.30
CA THR A 411 19.73 14.20 -26.37
C THR A 411 19.68 14.83 -24.98
N PRO A 412 20.83 15.27 -24.43
CA PRO A 412 20.85 15.94 -23.13
C PRO A 412 20.04 17.25 -23.15
N ILE A 413 19.10 17.37 -22.23
CA ILE A 413 18.26 18.57 -22.04
C ILE A 413 18.01 18.77 -20.55
N GLU A 414 17.84 20.04 -20.13
CA GLU A 414 17.35 20.33 -18.78
C GLU A 414 15.89 19.91 -18.68
N TYR A 415 15.57 19.14 -17.64
CA TYR A 415 14.23 18.61 -17.43
C TYR A 415 13.77 18.81 -15.99
N GLU A 416 12.46 18.78 -15.77
CA GLU A 416 11.81 18.74 -14.47
C GLU A 416 10.84 17.56 -14.42
N VAL A 417 10.90 16.75 -13.36
CA VAL A 417 9.97 15.64 -13.18
C VAL A 417 8.84 16.09 -12.24
N LYS A 418 7.60 15.99 -12.72
CA LYS A 418 6.39 16.23 -11.93
C LYS A 418 5.68 14.93 -11.63
N VAL A 419 5.28 14.77 -10.37
CA VAL A 419 4.53 13.61 -9.89
C VAL A 419 3.18 14.11 -9.39
N VAL A 420 2.11 13.71 -10.08
CA VAL A 420 0.73 14.11 -9.77
C VAL A 420 -0.01 12.90 -9.20
N GLN A 421 -0.57 13.07 -8.00
CA GLN A 421 -1.33 12.01 -7.34
C GLN A 421 -2.73 11.89 -7.93
N ASN A 422 -3.13 10.65 -8.23
CA ASN A 422 -4.48 10.28 -8.60
C ASN A 422 -5.18 9.58 -7.41
N HIS A 423 -6.50 9.58 -7.40
CA HIS A 423 -7.30 8.92 -6.38
C HIS A 423 -8.35 8.02 -7.03
N PRO A 424 -8.53 6.76 -6.58
CA PRO A 424 -9.47 5.81 -7.15
C PRO A 424 -10.92 6.11 -6.69
N LEU A 425 -11.36 7.33 -6.91
CA LEU A 425 -12.73 7.75 -6.62
C LEU A 425 -13.42 8.09 -7.94
N PRO A 426 -14.64 7.59 -8.14
CA PRO A 426 -15.40 7.95 -9.33
C PRO A 426 -15.56 9.47 -9.36
N GLU A 427 -15.09 10.07 -10.42
CA GLU A 427 -15.40 11.45 -10.71
C GLU A 427 -16.85 11.54 -11.18
N ASP A 428 -17.54 12.63 -10.83
CA ASP A 428 -18.85 12.89 -11.40
C ASP A 428 -18.64 13.34 -12.85
N GLU A 429 -18.46 12.38 -13.77
CA GLU A 429 -18.26 12.64 -15.20
C GLU A 429 -19.29 13.65 -15.75
N ILE A 430 -20.52 13.58 -15.25
CA ILE A 430 -21.59 14.52 -15.63
C ILE A 430 -21.28 15.94 -15.17
N ASP A 431 -20.83 16.11 -13.92
CA ASP A 431 -20.51 17.43 -13.37
C ASP A 431 -19.26 18.01 -14.04
N GLU A 432 -18.22 17.21 -14.27
CA GLU A 432 -17.02 17.64 -15.01
C GLU A 432 -17.34 17.96 -16.46
N MET A 433 -18.13 17.13 -17.12
CA MET A 433 -18.61 17.38 -18.47
C MET A 433 -19.36 18.71 -18.56
N GLN A 434 -20.19 19.05 -17.56
CA GLN A 434 -20.89 20.33 -17.50
C GLN A 434 -19.93 21.51 -17.27
N VAL A 435 -18.93 21.37 -16.38
CA VAL A 435 -17.91 22.40 -16.16
C VAL A 435 -17.08 22.62 -17.43
N ASP A 436 -16.66 21.54 -18.09
CA ASP A 436 -15.91 21.63 -19.35
C ASP A 436 -16.78 22.21 -20.48
N LEU A 437 -18.06 21.93 -20.52
CA LEU A 437 -18.99 22.56 -21.45
C LEU A 437 -19.09 24.08 -21.20
N GLN A 438 -19.17 24.50 -19.94
CA GLN A 438 -19.13 25.93 -19.56
C GLN A 438 -17.79 26.56 -19.92
N ASN A 439 -16.67 25.85 -19.77
CA ASN A 439 -15.35 26.30 -20.20
C ASN A 439 -15.26 26.47 -21.73
N VAL A 440 -15.91 25.61 -22.50
CA VAL A 440 -16.03 25.75 -23.95
C VAL A 440 -16.87 26.97 -24.33
N GLU A 441 -18.00 27.21 -23.62
CA GLU A 441 -18.84 28.41 -23.82
C GLU A 441 -18.08 29.69 -23.45
N ALA A 442 -17.33 29.67 -22.33
CA ALA A 442 -16.46 30.78 -21.90
C ALA A 442 -15.19 30.96 -22.76
N LYS A 443 -14.95 30.08 -23.76
CA LYS A 443 -13.76 30.07 -24.64
C LYS A 443 -12.43 29.84 -23.88
N THR A 444 -12.46 29.27 -22.73
CA THR A 444 -11.27 28.86 -21.95
C THR A 444 -10.82 27.45 -22.29
N MET A 445 -11.67 26.64 -22.91
CA MET A 445 -11.38 25.31 -23.45
C MET A 445 -11.78 25.24 -24.93
N SER A 446 -10.97 24.57 -25.75
CA SER A 446 -11.31 24.38 -27.16
C SER A 446 -12.34 23.26 -27.35
N LYS A 447 -13.23 23.38 -28.34
CA LYS A 447 -14.16 22.31 -28.71
C LYS A 447 -13.45 21.00 -29.04
N LYS A 448 -12.27 21.10 -29.67
CA LYS A 448 -11.42 19.96 -29.99
C LYS A 448 -11.02 19.21 -28.73
N ALA A 449 -10.48 19.89 -27.72
CA ALA A 449 -10.08 19.29 -26.46
C ALA A 449 -11.27 18.66 -25.71
N TYR A 450 -12.44 19.29 -25.73
CA TYR A 450 -13.67 18.74 -25.16
C TYR A 450 -14.10 17.43 -25.85
N MET A 451 -14.09 17.39 -27.19
CA MET A 451 -14.46 16.18 -27.95
C MET A 451 -13.48 15.04 -27.74
N GLN A 452 -12.19 15.34 -27.68
CA GLN A 452 -11.15 14.35 -27.38
C GLN A 452 -11.33 13.76 -25.98
N LYS A 453 -11.53 14.62 -24.97
CA LYS A 453 -11.66 14.19 -23.57
C LYS A 453 -12.93 13.36 -23.33
N TRP A 454 -14.08 13.81 -23.85
CA TRP A 454 -15.39 13.23 -23.49
C TRP A 454 -15.95 12.22 -24.50
N ARG A 455 -15.51 12.26 -25.74
CA ARG A 455 -15.95 11.33 -26.78
C ARG A 455 -14.86 10.37 -27.22
N GLY A 456 -13.62 10.54 -26.76
CA GLY A 456 -12.48 9.70 -27.13
C GLY A 456 -12.13 9.73 -28.61
N LEU A 457 -12.45 10.81 -29.31
CA LEU A 457 -12.24 10.94 -30.75
C LEU A 457 -10.76 11.24 -31.06
N THR A 458 -10.24 10.65 -32.14
CA THR A 458 -8.91 10.97 -32.66
C THR A 458 -8.88 12.38 -33.29
N ASP A 459 -7.67 12.93 -33.48
CA ASP A 459 -7.50 14.24 -34.12
C ASP A 459 -8.20 14.36 -35.45
N GLU A 460 -8.17 13.30 -36.27
CA GLU A 460 -8.80 13.24 -37.57
C GLU A 460 -10.32 13.27 -37.48
N GLN A 461 -10.88 12.43 -36.59
CA GLN A 461 -12.33 12.37 -36.35
C GLN A 461 -12.88 13.67 -35.76
N VAL A 462 -12.13 14.35 -34.90
CA VAL A 462 -12.54 15.66 -34.36
C VAL A 462 -12.57 16.72 -35.45
N ASN A 463 -11.60 16.72 -36.37
CA ASN A 463 -11.59 17.67 -37.48
C ASN A 463 -12.77 17.43 -38.44
N GLU A 464 -13.09 16.18 -38.79
CA GLU A 464 -14.27 15.81 -39.57
C GLU A 464 -15.57 16.26 -38.89
N GLU A 465 -15.74 16.04 -37.61
CA GLU A 465 -16.94 16.44 -36.85
C GLU A 465 -17.08 17.98 -36.80
N LEU A 466 -15.97 18.71 -36.63
CA LEU A 466 -15.97 20.17 -36.63
C LEU A 466 -16.32 20.76 -38.02
N GLU A 467 -15.87 20.14 -39.12
CA GLU A 467 -16.27 20.50 -40.46
C GLU A 467 -17.74 20.24 -40.72
N GLN A 468 -18.26 19.14 -40.25
CA GLN A 468 -19.69 18.80 -40.35
C GLN A 468 -20.57 19.77 -39.56
N ILE A 469 -20.18 20.16 -38.35
CA ILE A 469 -20.87 21.18 -37.55
C ILE A 469 -20.84 22.56 -38.27
N ALA A 470 -19.74 22.90 -38.93
CA ALA A 470 -19.63 24.15 -39.70
C ALA A 470 -20.58 24.16 -40.90
N LEU A 471 -20.68 23.05 -41.65
CA LEU A 471 -21.58 22.86 -42.77
C LEU A 471 -23.06 22.96 -42.33
N GLU A 472 -23.43 22.30 -41.21
CA GLU A 472 -24.79 22.38 -40.67
C GLU A 472 -25.17 23.81 -40.27
N ARG A 473 -24.24 24.59 -39.73
CA ARG A 473 -24.47 26.00 -39.41
C ARG A 473 -24.73 26.85 -40.68
N GLN A 474 -23.93 26.64 -41.70
CA GLN A 474 -24.15 27.33 -43.00
C GLN A 474 -25.53 27.01 -43.57
N ILE A 475 -25.93 25.76 -43.55
CA ILE A 475 -27.25 25.33 -44.01
C ILE A 475 -28.37 25.99 -43.19
N ILE A 476 -28.23 26.08 -41.89
CA ILE A 476 -29.23 26.71 -40.98
C ILE A 476 -29.29 28.23 -41.23
N GLU A 477 -28.15 28.89 -41.42
CA GLU A 477 -28.09 30.32 -41.75
C GLU A 477 -28.72 30.62 -43.11
N ASP A 478 -28.46 29.81 -44.14
CA ASP A 478 -29.06 29.95 -45.46
C ASP A 478 -30.60 29.73 -45.42
N PHE A 479 -31.09 28.77 -44.62
CA PHE A 479 -32.51 28.56 -44.40
C PHE A 479 -33.17 29.71 -43.62
N ALA A 480 -32.47 30.34 -42.68
CA ALA A 480 -32.97 31.49 -41.95
C ALA A 480 -33.02 32.75 -42.83
N PHE A 481 -32.06 32.94 -43.70
CA PHE A 481 -32.02 34.06 -44.63
C PHE A 481 -33.10 33.99 -45.71
N ASN A 482 -33.40 32.78 -46.21
CA ASN A 482 -34.46 32.58 -47.21
C ASN A 482 -35.90 32.61 -46.62
N ARG A 483 -36.11 32.81 -45.34
CA ARG A 483 -37.40 32.93 -44.67
C ARG A 483 -37.78 34.36 -44.26
N LEU A 484 -36.98 35.37 -44.57
CA LEU A 484 -37.38 36.76 -44.38
C LEU A 484 -38.44 37.09 -45.43
N PRO A 485 -39.72 37.40 -45.09
CA PRO A 485 -40.72 37.85 -46.06
C PRO A 485 -40.27 39.20 -46.64
N GLU A 486 -40.27 39.31 -47.95
CA GLU A 486 -40.20 40.61 -48.62
C GLU A 486 -41.29 41.51 -48.05
N VAL A 487 -40.88 42.53 -47.32
CA VAL A 487 -41.75 43.62 -46.92
C VAL A 487 -42.04 44.42 -48.21
N ILE A 488 -43.18 44.13 -48.85
CA ILE A 488 -43.71 44.96 -49.92
C ILE A 488 -44.05 46.31 -49.26
N VAL A 489 -43.22 47.30 -49.52
CA VAL A 489 -43.55 48.70 -49.27
C VAL A 489 -44.43 49.11 -50.45
N GLU A 490 -45.76 49.09 -50.24
CA GLU A 490 -46.66 49.81 -51.15
C GLU A 490 -46.53 51.32 -50.83
N ASP A 491 -45.98 52.05 -51.79
CA ASP A 491 -46.04 53.50 -51.84
C ASP A 491 -47.49 53.94 -52.14
N GLU A 492 -48.08 54.75 -51.26
CA GLU A 492 -49.09 55.78 -51.54
C GLU A 492 -48.65 57.12 -50.94
#